data_b3f406b40165d7e0a3c310fe482812d9
#
_entry.id   b3f406b40165d7e0a3c310fe482812d9
#
_cell.length_a   1.000
_cell.length_b   1.000
_cell.length_c   1.000
_cell.angle_alpha   90.00
_cell.angle_beta   90.00
_cell.angle_gamma   90.00
#
_symmetry.space_group_name_H-M   'P 1'
#
loop_
_entity.id
_entity.type
_entity.pdbx_description
1 polymer ?
#
loop_
_entity_poly.entity_id
_entity_poly.type
_entity_poly.pdbx_seq_one_letter_code
_entity_poly.pdbx_strand_id
1 'polypeptide(L)'
;MTTESVQGKVTFVGAGPGAADLLTFRAARAIAEADVVIWAASLVQEEVLQHAREGAEILDSSLIPMEAVLDVYERAAQDGTKVARIHSGDPSLWGAVQEQLERCRTLGLETEIIPGVSSFSAVAALAQRELTVPEVAQSVILTRLGGGKTPMPPGEEVREFARHGTTMAIFLSAARSKQLVEELLEGGYAPETPVVVAHQATWPEELLLTCTIATLEATVKEHKLWKHTLFLVGPALGAHGTRSHLYHPGHFHTFRKADRAARRQLRTGGANESGQAAERGPEPSAAAEAPADRAKRPALRAVRADESGSGRTAGPAGPGHDHG
;
A
#
# COMPACT_ATOMS: atom_id res chain seq x y z
N MET A 1 6.93 2.58 -47.78
CA MET A 1 7.40 2.46 -46.40
C MET A 1 6.27 3.00 -45.53
N THR A 2 5.44 2.12 -45.00
CA THR A 2 4.46 2.47 -43.99
C THR A 2 5.24 2.75 -42.69
N THR A 3 5.36 4.02 -42.30
CA THR A 3 5.78 4.38 -40.98
C THR A 3 4.73 3.79 -40.04
N GLU A 4 5.08 2.71 -39.31
CA GLU A 4 4.29 2.29 -38.16
C GLU A 4 4.26 3.50 -37.21
N SER A 5 3.09 4.12 -37.09
CA SER A 5 2.88 5.17 -36.08
C SER A 5 3.10 4.51 -34.73
N VAL A 6 4.09 4.96 -34.00
CA VAL A 6 4.31 4.49 -32.61
C VAL A 6 3.07 4.86 -31.81
N GLN A 7 2.34 3.85 -31.35
CA GLN A 7 1.15 4.05 -30.55
C GLN A 7 1.54 4.57 -29.18
N GLY A 8 0.95 5.68 -28.74
CA GLY A 8 1.15 6.21 -27.38
C GLY A 8 0.61 5.25 -26.32
N LYS A 9 1.22 5.29 -25.15
CA LYS A 9 0.90 4.38 -24.03
C LYS A 9 0.75 5.13 -22.71
N VAL A 10 -0.26 4.78 -21.92
CA VAL A 10 -0.41 5.22 -20.53
C VAL A 10 -0.32 4.01 -19.59
N THR A 11 0.67 4.01 -18.72
CA THR A 11 0.86 2.98 -17.71
C THR A 11 0.47 3.53 -16.33
N PHE A 12 -0.57 2.97 -15.72
CA PHE A 12 -1.00 3.30 -14.36
C PHE A 12 -0.16 2.50 -13.38
N VAL A 13 0.66 3.19 -12.60
CA VAL A 13 1.72 2.58 -11.77
C VAL A 13 1.39 2.71 -10.29
N GLY A 14 1.33 1.60 -9.57
CA GLY A 14 1.25 1.59 -8.12
C GLY A 14 2.61 1.91 -7.49
N ALA A 15 2.68 3.03 -6.76
CA ALA A 15 3.89 3.47 -6.09
C ALA A 15 4.17 2.76 -4.76
N GLY A 16 3.24 1.94 -4.29
CA GLY A 16 3.34 1.40 -2.94
C GLY A 16 2.88 2.38 -1.87
N PRO A 17 3.02 2.02 -0.58
CA PRO A 17 2.43 2.76 0.54
C PRO A 17 3.20 4.02 0.94
N GLY A 18 4.46 4.14 0.52
CA GLY A 18 5.34 5.25 0.88
C GLY A 18 6.79 5.00 0.50
N ALA A 19 7.47 4.07 1.18
CA ALA A 19 8.87 3.77 0.93
C ALA A 19 9.12 3.32 -0.52
N ALA A 20 10.09 3.95 -1.18
CA ALA A 20 10.39 3.70 -2.58
C ALA A 20 10.92 2.28 -2.86
N ASP A 21 11.48 1.59 -1.87
CA ASP A 21 11.92 0.19 -1.95
C ASP A 21 10.75 -0.82 -1.96
N LEU A 22 9.51 -0.35 -1.77
CA LEU A 22 8.29 -1.13 -1.92
C LEU A 22 7.67 -1.02 -3.33
N LEU A 23 8.31 -0.31 -4.25
CA LEU A 23 7.98 -0.37 -5.67
C LEU A 23 8.21 -1.77 -6.21
N THR A 24 7.31 -2.22 -7.09
CA THR A 24 7.59 -3.43 -7.86
C THR A 24 8.68 -3.14 -8.91
N PHE A 25 9.48 -4.14 -9.24
CA PHE A 25 10.47 -4.02 -10.33
C PHE A 25 9.84 -3.62 -11.68
N ARG A 26 8.58 -4.00 -11.91
CA ARG A 26 7.85 -3.60 -13.12
C ARG A 26 7.48 -2.12 -13.05
N ALA A 27 7.06 -1.63 -11.90
CA ALA A 27 6.75 -0.21 -11.68
C ALA A 27 7.99 0.66 -11.93
N ALA A 28 9.13 0.31 -11.34
CA ALA A 28 10.38 1.04 -11.53
C ALA A 28 10.79 1.10 -13.02
N ARG A 29 10.68 -0.02 -13.74
CA ARG A 29 10.95 -0.03 -15.20
C ARG A 29 10.00 0.84 -16.00
N ALA A 30 8.71 0.79 -15.71
CA ALA A 30 7.72 1.61 -16.41
C ALA A 30 7.96 3.11 -16.21
N ILE A 31 8.40 3.52 -15.00
CA ILE A 31 8.79 4.90 -14.71
C ILE A 31 10.06 5.26 -15.50
N ALA A 32 11.06 4.36 -15.57
CA ALA A 32 12.31 4.60 -16.28
C ALA A 32 12.13 4.69 -17.82
N GLU A 33 11.11 4.05 -18.36
CA GLU A 33 10.81 4.06 -19.80
C GLU A 33 9.86 5.18 -20.24
N ALA A 34 9.30 5.93 -19.27
CA ALA A 34 8.31 6.96 -19.56
C ALA A 34 8.94 8.26 -20.09
N ASP A 35 8.27 8.88 -21.06
CA ASP A 35 8.57 10.22 -21.55
C ASP A 35 7.99 11.29 -20.62
N VAL A 36 6.81 10.99 -20.04
CA VAL A 36 6.11 11.85 -19.09
C VAL A 36 5.78 11.04 -17.84
N VAL A 37 6.08 11.58 -16.68
CA VAL A 37 5.74 10.99 -15.37
C VAL A 37 4.77 11.92 -14.66
N ILE A 38 3.55 11.44 -14.41
CA ILE A 38 2.53 12.17 -13.66
C ILE A 38 2.39 11.52 -12.28
N TRP A 39 2.63 12.26 -11.23
CA TRP A 39 2.57 11.79 -9.85
C TRP A 39 1.79 12.75 -8.97
N ALA A 40 1.48 12.38 -7.73
CA ALA A 40 0.83 13.25 -6.76
C ALA A 40 1.76 13.44 -5.56
N ALA A 41 2.46 14.58 -5.48
CA ALA A 41 3.41 14.89 -4.40
C ALA A 41 2.77 14.85 -3.01
N SER A 42 1.46 15.07 -2.92
CA SER A 42 0.72 14.98 -1.66
C SER A 42 0.54 13.55 -1.13
N LEU A 43 0.75 12.50 -1.96
CA LEU A 43 0.43 11.11 -1.64
C LEU A 43 1.56 10.13 -1.94
N VAL A 44 2.58 10.54 -2.67
CA VAL A 44 3.70 9.70 -3.12
C VAL A 44 4.99 10.37 -2.75
N GLN A 45 5.96 9.63 -2.23
CA GLN A 45 7.29 10.13 -1.88
C GLN A 45 8.09 10.49 -3.13
N GLU A 46 8.84 11.57 -3.07
CA GLU A 46 9.66 12.07 -4.19
C GLU A 46 10.74 11.06 -4.61
N GLU A 47 11.23 10.23 -3.70
CA GLU A 47 12.22 9.18 -3.98
C GLU A 47 11.77 8.19 -5.06
N VAL A 48 10.47 8.06 -5.31
CA VAL A 48 9.95 7.25 -6.43
C VAL A 48 10.42 7.80 -7.77
N LEU A 49 10.61 9.12 -7.89
CA LEU A 49 11.05 9.78 -9.12
C LEU A 49 12.51 9.50 -9.49
N GLN A 50 13.33 8.96 -8.56
CA GLN A 50 14.70 8.55 -8.86
C GLN A 50 14.81 7.54 -10.02
N HIS A 51 13.71 6.85 -10.33
CA HIS A 51 13.62 5.91 -11.44
C HIS A 51 13.30 6.57 -12.77
N ALA A 52 12.86 7.83 -12.79
CA ALA A 52 12.57 8.54 -14.03
C ALA A 52 13.87 8.78 -14.83
N ARG A 53 13.79 8.60 -16.15
CA ARG A 53 14.93 8.86 -17.01
C ARG A 53 15.26 10.35 -17.07
N GLU A 54 16.50 10.66 -17.36
CA GLU A 54 16.89 12.04 -17.64
C GLU A 54 16.10 12.60 -18.84
N GLY A 55 15.60 13.82 -18.68
CA GLY A 55 14.76 14.49 -19.68
C GLY A 55 13.30 14.07 -19.72
N ALA A 56 12.83 13.19 -18.84
CA ALA A 56 11.40 12.95 -18.69
C ALA A 56 10.68 14.21 -18.16
N GLU A 57 9.51 14.52 -18.71
CA GLU A 57 8.63 15.56 -18.18
C GLU A 57 7.99 15.08 -16.86
N ILE A 58 8.19 15.79 -15.75
CA ILE A 58 7.63 15.43 -14.45
C ILE A 58 6.50 16.39 -14.09
N LEU A 59 5.29 15.86 -13.86
CA LEU A 59 4.09 16.65 -13.55
C LEU A 59 3.50 16.25 -12.20
N ASP A 60 3.33 17.21 -11.30
CA ASP A 60 2.64 17.01 -10.04
C ASP A 60 1.13 17.23 -10.19
N SER A 61 0.38 16.14 -10.19
CA SER A 61 -1.08 16.17 -10.31
C SER A 61 -1.80 16.62 -9.03
N SER A 62 -1.11 16.88 -7.94
CA SER A 62 -1.71 17.52 -6.77
C SER A 62 -1.96 19.03 -6.99
N LEU A 63 -1.32 19.60 -8.02
CA LEU A 63 -1.36 21.02 -8.36
C LEU A 63 -2.21 21.32 -9.61
N ILE A 64 -2.66 20.30 -10.33
CA ILE A 64 -3.38 20.45 -11.60
C ILE A 64 -4.71 19.70 -11.57
N PRO A 65 -5.74 20.18 -12.28
CA PRO A 65 -7.02 19.47 -12.40
C PRO A 65 -6.89 18.26 -13.34
N MET A 66 -7.92 17.40 -13.33
CA MET A 66 -7.95 16.20 -14.17
C MET A 66 -7.89 16.55 -15.67
N GLU A 67 -8.49 17.65 -16.08
CA GLU A 67 -8.48 18.13 -17.46
C GLU A 67 -7.05 18.30 -17.98
N ALA A 68 -6.15 18.88 -17.18
CA ALA A 68 -4.74 19.03 -17.56
C ALA A 68 -4.01 17.68 -17.65
N VAL A 69 -4.40 16.68 -16.86
CA VAL A 69 -3.90 15.30 -17.00
C VAL A 69 -4.39 14.70 -18.33
N LEU A 70 -5.65 14.94 -18.69
CA LEU A 70 -6.23 14.45 -19.94
C LEU A 70 -5.57 15.10 -21.18
N ASP A 71 -5.17 16.37 -21.11
CA ASP A 71 -4.41 17.05 -22.16
C ASP A 71 -3.05 16.36 -22.42
N VAL A 72 -2.41 15.83 -21.36
CA VAL A 72 -1.17 15.03 -21.51
C VAL A 72 -1.46 13.75 -22.28
N TYR A 73 -2.59 13.09 -22.01
CA TYR A 73 -2.97 11.87 -22.74
C TYR A 73 -3.28 12.16 -24.21
N GLU A 74 -3.88 13.31 -24.52
CA GLU A 74 -4.11 13.75 -25.91
C GLU A 74 -2.79 13.96 -26.64
N ARG A 75 -1.82 14.65 -26.02
CA ARG A 75 -0.47 14.80 -26.57
C ARG A 75 0.20 13.43 -26.78
N ALA A 76 0.10 12.54 -25.79
CA ALA A 76 0.67 11.20 -25.89
C ALA A 76 0.10 10.39 -27.06
N ALA A 77 -1.21 10.54 -27.35
CA ALA A 77 -1.84 9.88 -28.49
C ALA A 77 -1.36 10.46 -29.84
N GLN A 78 -1.06 11.77 -29.90
CA GLN A 78 -0.58 12.44 -31.09
C GLN A 78 0.89 12.14 -31.39
N ASP A 79 1.72 12.14 -30.33
CA ASP A 79 3.18 12.08 -30.43
C ASP A 79 3.73 10.65 -30.29
N GLY A 80 2.88 9.67 -29.92
CA GLY A 80 3.30 8.28 -29.68
C GLY A 80 4.14 8.12 -28.41
N THR A 81 3.98 9.00 -27.41
CA THR A 81 4.81 9.01 -26.20
C THR A 81 4.28 8.08 -25.11
N LYS A 82 5.15 7.70 -24.17
CA LYS A 82 4.84 6.84 -23.03
C LYS A 82 4.62 7.69 -21.77
N VAL A 83 3.51 7.50 -21.12
CA VAL A 83 3.16 8.18 -19.87
C VAL A 83 3.13 7.18 -18.70
N ALA A 84 3.85 7.45 -17.63
CA ALA A 84 3.69 6.77 -16.35
C ALA A 84 2.80 7.60 -15.44
N ARG A 85 1.58 7.12 -15.14
CA ARG A 85 0.65 7.72 -14.19
C ARG A 85 0.79 7.05 -12.84
N ILE A 86 1.46 7.69 -11.90
CA ILE A 86 1.79 7.13 -10.59
C ILE A 86 0.65 7.36 -9.59
N HIS A 87 0.22 6.29 -8.93
CA HIS A 87 -0.80 6.28 -7.89
C HIS A 87 -0.21 5.79 -6.56
N SER A 88 -0.62 6.39 -5.45
CA SER A 88 -0.27 5.88 -4.11
C SER A 88 -0.86 4.48 -3.89
N GLY A 89 -0.12 3.60 -3.25
CA GLY A 89 -0.55 2.23 -2.97
C GLY A 89 -0.73 1.42 -4.25
N ASP A 90 -1.96 0.97 -4.47
CA ASP A 90 -2.39 0.21 -5.65
C ASP A 90 -3.43 1.00 -6.46
N PRO A 91 -3.28 1.14 -7.79
CA PRO A 91 -4.19 1.91 -8.64
C PRO A 91 -5.64 1.41 -8.64
N SER A 92 -5.88 0.14 -8.31
CA SER A 92 -7.21 -0.46 -8.30
C SER A 92 -8.08 -0.02 -7.12
N LEU A 93 -7.50 0.66 -6.11
CA LEU A 93 -8.19 1.09 -4.89
C LEU A 93 -8.28 2.62 -4.81
N TRP A 94 -9.46 3.17 -5.08
CA TRP A 94 -9.77 4.62 -5.03
C TRP A 94 -8.83 5.53 -5.85
N GLY A 95 -8.24 4.99 -6.92
CA GLY A 95 -7.27 5.70 -7.77
C GLY A 95 -7.92 6.57 -8.86
N ALA A 96 -9.26 6.62 -8.99
CA ALA A 96 -9.95 7.27 -10.11
C ALA A 96 -9.40 6.83 -11.49
N VAL A 97 -9.02 5.55 -11.59
CA VAL A 97 -8.36 5.00 -12.79
C VAL A 97 -9.37 4.70 -13.90
N GLN A 98 -10.60 4.30 -13.54
CA GLN A 98 -11.58 3.86 -14.52
C GLN A 98 -11.94 4.96 -15.53
N GLU A 99 -12.16 6.19 -15.08
CA GLU A 99 -12.45 7.33 -15.94
C GLU A 99 -11.26 7.66 -16.87
N GLN A 100 -10.04 7.56 -16.37
CA GLN A 100 -8.83 7.79 -17.15
C GLN A 100 -8.62 6.68 -18.21
N LEU A 101 -8.91 5.41 -17.89
CA LEU A 101 -8.88 4.30 -18.84
C LEU A 101 -9.89 4.51 -20.00
N GLU A 102 -11.11 4.98 -19.67
CA GLU A 102 -12.10 5.29 -20.70
C GLU A 102 -11.61 6.38 -21.65
N ARG A 103 -10.97 7.42 -21.10
CA ARG A 103 -10.38 8.48 -21.93
C ARG A 103 -9.26 7.96 -22.81
N CYS A 104 -8.34 7.15 -22.26
CA CYS A 104 -7.26 6.52 -23.02
C CYS A 104 -7.80 5.66 -24.17
N ARG A 105 -8.84 4.85 -23.93
CA ARG A 105 -9.49 4.06 -25.00
C ARG A 105 -10.05 4.93 -26.10
N THR A 106 -10.73 6.03 -25.74
CA THR A 106 -11.29 6.98 -26.71
C THR A 106 -10.19 7.61 -27.58
N LEU A 107 -9.00 7.82 -27.01
CA LEU A 107 -7.85 8.38 -27.70
C LEU A 107 -7.02 7.32 -28.48
N GLY A 108 -7.38 6.04 -28.40
CA GLY A 108 -6.64 4.95 -29.04
C GLY A 108 -5.28 4.66 -28.41
N LEU A 109 -5.06 5.07 -27.17
CA LEU A 109 -3.83 4.79 -26.40
C LEU A 109 -3.78 3.35 -25.93
N GLU A 110 -2.59 2.74 -25.92
CA GLU A 110 -2.34 1.52 -25.18
C GLU A 110 -2.41 1.82 -23.68
N THR A 111 -2.98 0.90 -22.90
CA THR A 111 -3.06 1.04 -21.43
C THR A 111 -2.56 -0.20 -20.72
N GLU A 112 -1.89 0.02 -19.59
CA GLU A 112 -1.46 -1.03 -18.67
C GLU A 112 -1.67 -0.57 -17.24
N ILE A 113 -2.05 -1.51 -16.33
CA ILE A 113 -2.06 -1.27 -14.89
C ILE A 113 -1.00 -2.14 -14.26
N ILE A 114 -0.09 -1.53 -13.52
CA ILE A 114 0.93 -2.22 -12.72
C ILE A 114 0.52 -2.14 -11.27
N PRO A 115 0.25 -3.27 -10.60
CA PRO A 115 -0.16 -3.28 -9.21
C PRO A 115 0.96 -2.76 -8.30
N GLY A 116 0.56 -2.17 -7.19
CA GLY A 116 1.44 -1.74 -6.11
C GLY A 116 1.10 -2.39 -4.77
N VAL A 117 1.97 -2.23 -3.79
CA VAL A 117 1.68 -2.67 -2.42
C VAL A 117 0.68 -1.69 -1.81
N SER A 118 -0.53 -2.15 -1.53
CA SER A 118 -1.53 -1.31 -0.87
C SER A 118 -1.17 -1.03 0.59
N SER A 119 -1.54 0.15 1.08
CA SER A 119 -1.25 0.57 2.45
C SER A 119 -1.81 -0.36 3.52
N PHE A 120 -2.95 -1.05 3.29
CA PHE A 120 -3.47 -2.00 4.28
C PHE A 120 -2.53 -3.19 4.49
N SER A 121 -1.88 -3.68 3.42
CA SER A 121 -0.89 -4.75 3.51
C SER A 121 0.38 -4.29 4.22
N ALA A 122 0.81 -3.05 3.94
CA ALA A 122 1.96 -2.47 4.63
C ALA A 122 1.69 -2.26 6.12
N VAL A 123 0.50 -1.76 6.49
CA VAL A 123 0.10 -1.59 7.89
C VAL A 123 0.01 -2.92 8.62
N ALA A 124 -0.51 -3.98 7.99
CA ALA A 124 -0.53 -5.32 8.56
C ALA A 124 0.90 -5.83 8.83
N ALA A 125 1.83 -5.61 7.89
CA ALA A 125 3.23 -5.97 8.05
C ALA A 125 3.92 -5.18 9.17
N LEU A 126 3.70 -3.87 9.26
CA LEU A 126 4.22 -3.00 10.31
C LEU A 126 3.70 -3.42 11.70
N ALA A 127 2.42 -3.73 11.78
CA ALA A 127 1.77 -4.22 13.00
C ALA A 127 2.16 -5.68 13.33
N GLN A 128 2.85 -6.38 12.44
CA GLN A 128 3.17 -7.81 12.55
C GLN A 128 1.90 -8.65 12.79
N ARG A 129 0.84 -8.38 12.02
CA ARG A 129 -0.45 -9.06 12.15
C ARG A 129 -0.86 -9.71 10.83
N GLU A 130 -1.33 -10.95 10.93
CA GLU A 130 -2.12 -11.58 9.88
C GLU A 130 -3.56 -11.10 10.00
N LEU A 131 -4.17 -10.72 8.87
CA LEU A 131 -5.54 -10.21 8.85
C LEU A 131 -6.60 -11.32 8.78
N THR A 132 -6.18 -12.54 8.46
CA THR A 132 -7.03 -13.71 8.25
C THR A 132 -6.61 -14.87 9.16
N VAL A 133 -6.86 -14.71 10.45
CA VAL A 133 -6.52 -15.72 11.47
C VAL A 133 -7.59 -16.82 11.50
N PRO A 134 -7.22 -18.12 11.38
CA PRO A 134 -8.18 -19.23 11.47
C PRO A 134 -9.04 -19.15 12.73
N GLU A 135 -10.34 -19.47 12.59
CA GLU A 135 -11.34 -19.46 13.65
C GLU A 135 -11.69 -18.06 14.22
N VAL A 136 -10.95 -17.01 13.85
CA VAL A 136 -11.17 -15.64 14.32
C VAL A 136 -11.77 -14.77 13.22
N ALA A 137 -11.08 -14.64 12.09
CA ALA A 137 -11.56 -13.92 10.92
C ALA A 137 -10.91 -14.50 9.65
N GLN A 138 -11.70 -14.78 8.62
CA GLN A 138 -11.22 -15.35 7.36
C GLN A 138 -11.50 -14.43 6.16
N SER A 139 -11.93 -13.20 6.46
CA SER A 139 -12.26 -12.19 5.46
C SER A 139 -11.65 -10.84 5.83
N VAL A 140 -11.33 -10.05 4.81
CA VAL A 140 -10.91 -8.65 4.97
C VAL A 140 -11.80 -7.78 4.12
N ILE A 141 -12.44 -6.80 4.74
CA ILE A 141 -13.29 -5.82 4.06
C ILE A 141 -12.49 -4.53 3.90
N LEU A 142 -12.31 -4.10 2.66
CA LEU A 142 -11.70 -2.82 2.32
C LEU A 142 -12.82 -1.81 2.06
N THR A 143 -12.88 -0.75 2.87
CA THR A 143 -13.96 0.25 2.75
C THR A 143 -13.50 1.64 3.21
N ARG A 144 -14.42 2.60 3.17
CA ARG A 144 -14.28 3.97 3.66
C ARG A 144 -15.60 4.49 4.20
N LEU A 145 -15.58 5.56 4.99
CA LEU A 145 -16.81 6.30 5.30
C LEU A 145 -17.36 7.03 4.07
N GLY A 146 -18.66 7.01 3.92
CA GLY A 146 -19.37 7.86 2.99
C GLY A 146 -19.14 9.34 3.29
N GLY A 147 -18.93 10.18 2.28
CA GLY A 147 -18.78 11.63 2.43
C GLY A 147 -19.88 12.39 1.69
N GLY A 148 -20.11 13.65 2.06
CA GLY A 148 -21.16 14.44 1.42
C GLY A 148 -21.00 14.60 -0.11
N LYS A 149 -19.76 14.64 -0.60
CA LYS A 149 -19.44 14.71 -2.04
C LYS A 149 -19.33 13.35 -2.72
N THR A 150 -19.06 12.29 -1.95
CA THR A 150 -18.91 10.91 -2.43
C THR A 150 -19.62 9.98 -1.47
N PRO A 151 -20.96 9.85 -1.58
CA PRO A 151 -21.72 8.94 -0.74
C PRO A 151 -21.31 7.49 -1.00
N MET A 152 -21.64 6.61 -0.08
CA MET A 152 -21.56 5.16 -0.31
C MET A 152 -22.82 4.69 -1.03
N PRO A 153 -22.72 3.68 -1.89
CA PRO A 153 -23.90 2.99 -2.38
C PRO A 153 -24.74 2.43 -1.22
N PRO A 154 -26.06 2.30 -1.38
CA PRO A 154 -26.91 1.69 -0.36
C PRO A 154 -26.43 0.28 0.02
N GLY A 155 -26.28 0.01 1.31
CA GLY A 155 -25.80 -1.26 1.83
C GLY A 155 -24.28 -1.39 1.91
N GLU A 156 -23.52 -0.35 1.52
CA GLU A 156 -22.06 -0.29 1.65
C GLU A 156 -21.59 0.66 2.77
N GLU A 157 -22.48 1.10 3.65
CA GLU A 157 -22.12 1.86 4.83
C GLU A 157 -21.23 1.03 5.77
N VAL A 158 -20.33 1.67 6.49
CA VAL A 158 -19.40 0.99 7.43
C VAL A 158 -20.16 0.12 8.43
N ARG A 159 -21.30 0.58 8.95
CA ARG A 159 -22.13 -0.19 9.89
C ARG A 159 -22.67 -1.49 9.29
N GLU A 160 -23.00 -1.51 8.00
CA GLU A 160 -23.50 -2.72 7.34
C GLU A 160 -22.37 -3.76 7.20
N PHE A 161 -21.17 -3.33 6.81
CA PHE A 161 -20.00 -4.20 6.78
C PHE A 161 -19.54 -4.65 8.16
N ALA A 162 -19.66 -3.79 9.17
CA ALA A 162 -19.29 -4.10 10.55
C ALA A 162 -20.08 -5.28 11.14
N ARG A 163 -21.31 -5.54 10.66
CA ARG A 163 -22.14 -6.70 11.06
C ARG A 163 -21.48 -8.06 10.79
N HIS A 164 -20.50 -8.10 9.91
CA HIS A 164 -19.78 -9.35 9.64
C HIS A 164 -18.76 -9.70 10.75
N GLY A 165 -18.39 -8.74 11.63
CA GLY A 165 -17.47 -8.98 12.75
C GLY A 165 -16.07 -9.45 12.33
N THR A 166 -15.68 -9.23 11.06
CA THR A 166 -14.41 -9.69 10.47
C THR A 166 -13.34 -8.59 10.53
N THR A 167 -12.20 -8.79 9.87
CA THR A 167 -11.18 -7.73 9.76
C THR A 167 -11.61 -6.68 8.74
N MET A 168 -11.52 -5.41 9.11
CA MET A 168 -11.78 -4.28 8.20
C MET A 168 -10.54 -3.40 8.05
N ALA A 169 -10.25 -2.97 6.83
CA ALA A 169 -9.28 -1.92 6.54
C ALA A 169 -10.04 -0.69 6.02
N ILE A 170 -9.99 0.40 6.79
CA ILE A 170 -10.84 1.58 6.58
C ILE A 170 -9.98 2.75 6.14
N PHE A 171 -10.18 3.18 4.90
CA PHE A 171 -9.45 4.23 4.22
C PHE A 171 -10.17 5.58 4.34
N LEU A 172 -9.49 6.69 4.06
CA LEU A 172 -10.08 8.02 3.80
C LEU A 172 -11.07 8.51 4.88
N SER A 173 -10.95 8.03 6.12
CA SER A 173 -11.97 8.24 7.17
C SER A 173 -11.46 9.00 8.41
N ALA A 174 -10.17 9.33 8.47
CA ALA A 174 -9.54 9.89 9.65
C ALA A 174 -10.14 11.22 10.14
N ALA A 175 -10.52 12.11 9.22
CA ALA A 175 -11.14 13.39 9.57
C ALA A 175 -12.54 13.25 10.22
N ARG A 176 -13.12 12.06 10.18
CA ARG A 176 -14.46 11.74 10.72
C ARG A 176 -14.43 10.54 11.66
N SER A 177 -13.37 10.46 12.48
CA SER A 177 -13.16 9.36 13.42
C SER A 177 -14.33 9.16 14.40
N LYS A 178 -15.02 10.22 14.81
CA LYS A 178 -16.23 10.11 15.64
C LYS A 178 -17.32 9.30 14.92
N GLN A 179 -17.67 9.69 13.69
CA GLN A 179 -18.67 8.96 12.89
C GLN A 179 -18.23 7.52 12.65
N LEU A 180 -16.92 7.29 12.43
CA LEU A 180 -16.38 5.95 12.23
C LEU A 180 -16.63 5.07 13.47
N VAL A 181 -16.38 5.58 14.68
CA VAL A 181 -16.65 4.88 15.93
C VAL A 181 -18.14 4.55 16.05
N GLU A 182 -19.01 5.53 15.81
CA GLU A 182 -20.46 5.35 15.88
C GLU A 182 -20.92 4.23 14.93
N GLU A 183 -20.51 4.24 13.66
CA GLU A 183 -20.91 3.23 12.68
C GLU A 183 -20.35 1.83 12.99
N LEU A 184 -19.13 1.72 13.54
CA LEU A 184 -18.56 0.44 13.95
C LEU A 184 -19.34 -0.18 15.13
N LEU A 185 -19.70 0.63 16.13
CA LEU A 185 -20.49 0.19 17.29
C LEU A 185 -21.93 -0.17 16.89
N GLU A 186 -22.58 0.65 16.05
CA GLU A 186 -23.91 0.35 15.49
C GLU A 186 -23.93 -0.95 14.69
N GLY A 187 -22.82 -1.25 13.99
CA GLY A 187 -22.66 -2.49 13.25
C GLY A 187 -22.35 -3.72 14.11
N GLY A 188 -22.18 -3.55 15.43
CA GLY A 188 -22.08 -4.66 16.39
C GLY A 188 -20.66 -5.02 16.82
N TYR A 189 -19.63 -4.26 16.47
CA TYR A 189 -18.33 -4.45 17.13
C TYR A 189 -18.39 -4.06 18.60
N ALA A 190 -17.70 -4.83 19.44
CA ALA A 190 -17.54 -4.47 20.84
C ALA A 190 -16.62 -3.24 21.00
N PRO A 191 -16.86 -2.38 22.01
CA PRO A 191 -16.01 -1.21 22.25
C PRO A 191 -14.52 -1.54 22.45
N GLU A 192 -14.22 -2.73 22.95
CA GLU A 192 -12.88 -3.26 23.22
C GLU A 192 -12.20 -3.86 21.98
N THR A 193 -12.92 -3.94 20.84
CA THR A 193 -12.34 -4.46 19.60
C THR A 193 -11.07 -3.71 19.24
N PRO A 194 -9.95 -4.41 19.01
CA PRO A 194 -8.67 -3.79 18.74
C PRO A 194 -8.65 -3.06 17.38
N VAL A 195 -7.96 -1.93 17.38
CA VAL A 195 -7.73 -1.09 16.21
C VAL A 195 -6.25 -0.76 16.10
N VAL A 196 -5.69 -0.92 14.92
CA VAL A 196 -4.39 -0.37 14.54
C VAL A 196 -4.63 0.90 13.74
N VAL A 197 -4.03 1.99 14.19
CA VAL A 197 -4.05 3.30 13.53
C VAL A 197 -2.67 3.54 12.93
N ALA A 198 -2.58 3.64 11.63
CA ALA A 198 -1.31 3.89 10.95
C ALA A 198 -1.39 5.21 10.17
N HIS A 199 -0.52 6.14 10.51
CA HIS A 199 -0.34 7.39 9.82
C HIS A 199 0.94 7.34 9.01
N GLN A 200 0.87 7.72 7.73
CA GLN A 200 2.01 7.74 6.81
C GLN A 200 2.83 6.43 6.86
N ALA A 201 2.13 5.28 6.76
CA ALA A 201 2.77 3.97 6.80
C ALA A 201 3.93 3.87 5.79
N THR A 202 5.10 3.46 6.27
CA THR A 202 6.36 3.36 5.54
C THR A 202 7.03 4.69 5.11
N TRP A 203 6.46 5.82 5.50
CA TRP A 203 7.06 7.14 5.32
C TRP A 203 8.09 7.43 6.44
N PRO A 204 8.98 8.43 6.27
CA PRO A 204 9.93 8.81 7.33
C PRO A 204 9.25 9.18 8.67
N GLU A 205 8.06 9.82 8.60
CA GLU A 205 7.27 10.24 9.74
C GLU A 205 6.20 9.23 10.16
N GLU A 206 6.42 7.94 9.83
CA GLU A 206 5.52 6.85 10.17
C GLU A 206 5.14 6.83 11.66
N LEU A 207 3.83 6.74 11.94
CA LEU A 207 3.31 6.53 13.28
C LEU A 207 2.35 5.35 13.26
N LEU A 208 2.63 4.35 14.10
CA LEU A 208 1.79 3.18 14.31
C LEU A 208 1.30 3.16 15.76
N LEU A 209 -0.02 3.19 15.96
CA LEU A 209 -0.65 3.17 17.27
C LEU A 209 -1.61 1.98 17.35
N THR A 210 -1.78 1.46 18.57
CA THR A 210 -2.79 0.46 18.87
C THR A 210 -3.76 1.03 19.91
N CYS A 211 -5.05 0.91 19.64
CA CYS A 211 -6.12 1.36 20.52
C CYS A 211 -7.33 0.40 20.44
N THR A 212 -8.45 0.79 21.01
CA THR A 212 -9.73 0.11 20.83
C THR A 212 -10.73 1.01 20.11
N ILE A 213 -11.86 0.48 19.67
CA ILE A 213 -12.91 1.31 19.07
C ILE A 213 -13.34 2.41 20.05
N ALA A 214 -13.48 2.10 21.35
CA ALA A 214 -13.88 3.07 22.36
C ALA A 214 -12.89 4.25 22.50
N THR A 215 -11.60 4.03 22.25
CA THR A 215 -10.56 5.06 22.39
C THR A 215 -10.09 5.65 21.07
N LEU A 216 -10.57 5.15 19.94
CA LEU A 216 -10.13 5.53 18.60
C LEU A 216 -10.26 7.04 18.32
N GLU A 217 -11.42 7.64 18.64
CA GLU A 217 -11.64 9.08 18.43
C GLU A 217 -10.64 9.93 19.21
N ALA A 218 -10.42 9.58 20.48
CA ALA A 218 -9.47 10.27 21.35
C ALA A 218 -8.04 10.15 20.81
N THR A 219 -7.63 8.95 20.41
CA THR A 219 -6.31 8.68 19.81
C THR A 219 -6.08 9.52 18.56
N VAL A 220 -7.06 9.58 17.63
CA VAL A 220 -6.95 10.38 16.40
C VAL A 220 -6.83 11.87 16.73
N LYS A 221 -7.58 12.38 17.70
CA LYS A 221 -7.54 13.79 18.10
C LYS A 221 -6.22 14.17 18.79
N GLU A 222 -5.76 13.35 19.73
CA GLU A 222 -4.53 13.56 20.48
C GLU A 222 -3.31 13.68 19.55
N HIS A 223 -3.22 12.77 18.58
CA HIS A 223 -2.11 12.74 17.62
C HIS A 223 -2.37 13.57 16.34
N LYS A 224 -3.51 14.24 16.22
CA LYS A 224 -3.89 15.12 15.08
C LYS A 224 -3.85 14.40 13.73
N LEU A 225 -4.35 13.17 13.65
CA LEU A 225 -4.26 12.29 12.49
C LEU A 225 -5.45 12.49 11.52
N TRP A 226 -5.53 13.64 10.85
CA TRP A 226 -6.69 14.00 10.01
C TRP A 226 -6.61 13.48 8.57
N LYS A 227 -5.43 13.11 8.09
CA LYS A 227 -5.15 12.66 6.72
C LYS A 227 -4.04 11.61 6.72
N HIS A 228 -3.83 10.93 5.59
CA HIS A 228 -2.80 9.89 5.40
C HIS A 228 -2.85 8.79 6.49
N THR A 229 -4.06 8.48 6.97
CA THR A 229 -4.26 7.54 8.07
C THR A 229 -5.17 6.40 7.63
N LEU A 230 -4.74 5.18 7.90
CA LEU A 230 -5.48 3.95 7.72
C LEU A 230 -5.81 3.33 9.07
N PHE A 231 -7.01 2.77 9.17
CA PHE A 231 -7.43 1.98 10.32
C PHE A 231 -7.57 0.52 9.94
N LEU A 232 -6.91 -0.38 10.67
CA LEU A 232 -7.26 -1.79 10.70
C LEU A 232 -8.11 -2.04 11.94
N VAL A 233 -9.24 -2.71 11.78
CA VAL A 233 -10.21 -2.96 12.85
C VAL A 233 -10.58 -4.43 12.83
N GLY A 234 -10.64 -5.08 13.97
CA GLY A 234 -11.19 -6.41 14.07
C GLY A 234 -10.48 -7.33 15.05
N PRO A 235 -11.11 -8.45 15.39
CA PRO A 235 -10.61 -9.39 16.40
C PRO A 235 -9.28 -10.05 16.04
N ALA A 236 -8.97 -10.21 14.75
CA ALA A 236 -7.71 -10.79 14.31
C ALA A 236 -6.48 -9.99 14.78
N LEU A 237 -6.62 -8.69 15.01
CA LEU A 237 -5.52 -7.83 15.46
C LEU A 237 -5.08 -8.11 16.90
N GLY A 238 -5.97 -8.66 17.74
CA GLY A 238 -5.68 -9.10 19.10
C GLY A 238 -5.50 -10.60 19.26
N ALA A 239 -5.69 -11.37 18.19
CA ALA A 239 -5.66 -12.82 18.28
C ALA A 239 -4.24 -13.37 18.49
N HIS A 240 -4.15 -14.43 19.30
CA HIS A 240 -3.00 -15.31 19.30
C HIS A 240 -3.15 -16.30 18.14
N GLY A 241 -2.04 -16.60 17.43
CA GLY A 241 -2.08 -17.45 16.25
C GLY A 241 -2.63 -18.85 16.58
N THR A 242 -3.71 -19.26 15.92
CA THR A 242 -4.17 -20.62 15.88
C THR A 242 -3.40 -21.40 14.80
N ARG A 243 -3.06 -22.66 15.10
CA ARG A 243 -2.30 -23.48 14.14
C ARG A 243 -3.12 -23.70 12.87
N SER A 244 -2.63 -23.26 11.75
CA SER A 244 -3.26 -23.50 10.46
C SER A 244 -3.31 -25.01 10.17
N HIS A 245 -4.48 -25.52 9.81
CA HIS A 245 -4.63 -26.92 9.36
C HIS A 245 -3.81 -27.23 8.09
N LEU A 246 -3.45 -26.24 7.28
CA LEU A 246 -2.67 -26.38 6.07
C LEU A 246 -1.29 -27.05 6.33
N TYR A 247 -0.67 -26.71 7.47
CA TYR A 247 0.66 -27.25 7.87
C TYR A 247 0.54 -28.48 8.77
N HIS A 248 -0.67 -28.95 9.08
CA HIS A 248 -0.84 -30.15 9.89
C HIS A 248 -0.36 -31.41 9.15
N PRO A 249 0.38 -32.33 9.79
CA PRO A 249 0.88 -33.55 9.11
C PRO A 249 -0.22 -34.39 8.47
N GLY A 250 -1.42 -34.45 9.07
CA GLY A 250 -2.59 -35.14 8.56
C GLY A 250 -3.31 -34.46 7.40
N HIS A 251 -2.91 -33.23 7.02
CA HIS A 251 -3.52 -32.52 5.90
C HIS A 251 -2.90 -32.98 4.58
N PHE A 252 -3.77 -33.37 3.64
CA PHE A 252 -3.35 -33.69 2.26
C PHE A 252 -3.12 -32.40 1.48
N HIS A 253 -1.95 -32.31 0.87
CA HIS A 253 -1.62 -31.25 -0.06
C HIS A 253 -1.11 -31.86 -1.37
N THR A 254 -1.33 -31.22 -2.51
CA THR A 254 -0.95 -31.74 -3.84
C THR A 254 0.51 -32.21 -3.90
N PHE A 255 1.40 -31.55 -3.17
CA PHE A 255 2.84 -31.86 -3.11
C PHE A 255 3.26 -32.62 -1.84
N ARG A 256 2.36 -32.87 -0.88
CA ARG A 256 2.63 -33.54 0.38
C ARG A 256 1.55 -34.53 0.73
N LYS A 257 1.92 -35.83 0.83
CA LYS A 257 1.00 -36.89 1.28
C LYS A 257 0.64 -36.68 2.76
N ALA A 258 -0.63 -36.86 3.09
CA ALA A 258 -1.06 -36.82 4.48
C ALA A 258 -0.54 -38.04 5.25
N ASP A 259 -0.01 -37.78 6.46
CA ASP A 259 0.29 -38.86 7.42
C ASP A 259 -1.03 -39.52 7.90
N ARG A 260 -1.10 -40.84 7.78
CA ARG A 260 -2.36 -41.59 8.10
C ARG A 260 -2.70 -41.55 9.58
N ALA A 261 -1.67 -41.58 10.48
CA ALA A 261 -1.88 -41.56 11.92
C ALA A 261 -2.33 -40.17 12.37
N ALA A 262 -1.65 -39.12 11.91
CA ALA A 262 -2.03 -37.74 12.16
C ALA A 262 -3.42 -37.38 11.59
N ARG A 263 -3.80 -37.97 10.43
CA ARG A 263 -5.14 -37.79 9.86
C ARG A 263 -6.25 -38.43 10.69
N ARG A 264 -5.97 -39.56 11.36
CA ARG A 264 -6.90 -40.13 12.32
C ARG A 264 -7.11 -39.23 13.53
N GLN A 265 -6.04 -38.63 14.06
CA GLN A 265 -6.11 -37.71 15.21
C GLN A 265 -6.95 -36.46 14.87
N LEU A 266 -6.81 -35.89 13.68
CA LEU A 266 -7.67 -34.79 13.22
C LEU A 266 -9.17 -35.13 13.19
N ARG A 267 -9.50 -36.40 12.85
CA ARG A 267 -10.91 -36.84 12.80
C ARG A 267 -11.51 -37.15 14.16
N THR A 268 -10.67 -37.47 15.13
CA THR A 268 -11.09 -37.80 16.50
C THR A 268 -10.92 -36.65 17.49
N GLY A 269 -10.01 -35.72 17.25
CA GLY A 269 -9.71 -34.58 18.14
C GLY A 269 -10.66 -33.36 17.98
N GLY A 270 -11.44 -33.31 16.90
CA GLY A 270 -12.38 -32.20 16.66
C GLY A 270 -13.59 -32.15 17.61
N ALA A 271 -13.69 -33.09 18.56
CA ALA A 271 -14.79 -33.14 19.53
C ALA A 271 -14.40 -32.68 20.96
N ASN A 272 -13.10 -32.53 21.26
CA ASN A 272 -12.67 -32.33 22.67
C ASN A 272 -11.90 -31.00 22.95
N GLU A 273 -11.51 -30.23 21.96
CA GLU A 273 -10.74 -28.98 22.24
C GLU A 273 -11.58 -27.70 22.25
N SER A 274 -12.86 -27.76 21.85
CA SER A 274 -13.76 -26.61 21.90
C SER A 274 -14.39 -26.36 23.31
N GLY A 275 -14.04 -27.16 24.31
CA GLY A 275 -14.66 -27.13 25.65
C GLY A 275 -13.87 -26.42 26.76
N GLN A 276 -12.62 -26.03 26.56
CA GLN A 276 -11.79 -25.52 27.68
C GLN A 276 -11.04 -24.19 27.43
N ALA A 277 -11.29 -23.48 26.34
CA ALA A 277 -10.60 -22.20 26.07
C ALA A 277 -11.39 -20.94 26.48
N ALA A 278 -12.53 -21.07 27.17
CA ALA A 278 -13.41 -19.93 27.47
C ALA A 278 -13.29 -19.36 28.90
N GLU A 279 -12.35 -19.83 29.72
CA GLU A 279 -12.18 -19.26 31.07
C GLU A 279 -10.72 -18.98 31.42
N ARG A 280 -10.15 -17.93 30.89
CA ARG A 280 -9.10 -17.09 31.49
C ARG A 280 -8.98 -15.79 30.68
N GLY A 281 -9.61 -14.74 31.16
CA GLY A 281 -9.34 -13.39 30.71
C GLY A 281 -7.86 -13.04 30.96
N PRO A 282 -7.22 -12.29 30.04
CA PRO A 282 -5.84 -11.87 30.23
C PRO A 282 -5.73 -10.86 31.36
N GLU A 283 -4.81 -11.11 32.30
CA GLU A 283 -4.29 -10.04 33.17
C GLU A 283 -3.68 -8.93 32.31
N PRO A 284 -3.83 -7.66 32.70
CA PRO A 284 -3.25 -6.56 31.95
C PRO A 284 -1.72 -6.63 32.06
N SER A 285 -1.08 -7.04 30.98
CA SER A 285 0.36 -6.91 30.82
C SER A 285 0.71 -5.43 30.80
N ALA A 286 1.60 -5.04 31.71
CA ALA A 286 2.18 -3.72 31.81
C ALA A 286 2.66 -3.22 30.45
N ALA A 287 2.38 -1.95 30.17
CA ALA A 287 2.81 -1.24 29.00
C ALA A 287 4.28 -1.53 28.72
N ALA A 288 4.56 -2.18 27.60
CA ALA A 288 5.91 -2.25 27.07
C ALA A 288 6.23 -0.86 26.53
N GLU A 289 7.11 -0.14 27.22
CA GLU A 289 7.74 1.06 26.71
C GLU A 289 8.40 0.72 25.36
N ALA A 290 8.05 1.49 24.35
CA ALA A 290 8.70 1.42 23.06
C ALA A 290 10.19 1.70 23.22
N PRO A 291 11.11 0.90 22.65
CA PRO A 291 12.51 1.23 22.67
C PRO A 291 12.73 2.48 21.82
N ALA A 292 13.02 3.58 22.49
CA ALA A 292 13.62 4.75 21.87
C ALA A 292 15.05 4.37 21.52
N ASP A 293 15.27 3.93 20.33
CA ASP A 293 16.48 4.06 19.53
C ASP A 293 16.39 3.17 18.28
N ARG A 294 15.80 3.68 17.22
CA ARG A 294 16.10 3.16 15.89
C ARG A 294 17.13 4.08 15.28
N ALA A 295 18.38 3.67 15.42
CA ALA A 295 19.50 4.26 14.70
C ALA A 295 19.11 4.51 13.24
N LYS A 296 19.37 5.74 12.77
CA LYS A 296 19.22 6.19 11.38
C LYS A 296 19.75 5.10 10.45
N ARG A 297 18.89 4.54 9.62
CA ARG A 297 19.31 3.65 8.54
C ARG A 297 20.35 4.41 7.70
N PRO A 298 21.52 3.84 7.40
CA PRO A 298 22.47 4.50 6.52
C PRO A 298 21.86 4.62 5.12
N ALA A 299 21.90 5.81 4.55
CA ALA A 299 21.54 6.05 3.17
C ALA A 299 22.29 5.06 2.28
N LEU A 300 21.57 4.34 1.44
CA LEU A 300 22.15 3.46 0.43
C LEU A 300 23.00 4.32 -0.50
N ARG A 301 24.31 4.20 -0.35
CA ARG A 301 25.30 4.81 -1.24
C ARG A 301 25.12 4.19 -2.64
N ALA A 302 24.82 5.04 -3.63
CA ALA A 302 24.83 4.66 -5.02
C ALA A 302 26.18 4.00 -5.36
N VAL A 303 26.15 2.75 -5.79
CA VAL A 303 27.32 2.08 -6.38
C VAL A 303 27.50 2.68 -7.77
N ARG A 304 28.45 3.60 -7.90
CA ARG A 304 28.95 3.99 -9.23
C ARG A 304 29.75 2.80 -9.78
N ALA A 305 29.40 2.38 -10.97
CA ALA A 305 30.20 1.46 -11.74
C ALA A 305 31.57 2.11 -12.02
N ASP A 306 32.64 1.49 -11.55
CA ASP A 306 34.01 1.81 -11.90
C ASP A 306 34.25 1.50 -13.38
N GLU A 307 34.47 2.53 -14.17
CA GLU A 307 35.17 2.39 -15.45
C GLU A 307 36.67 2.33 -15.17
N SER A 308 37.20 1.13 -15.15
CA SER A 308 38.65 0.89 -15.09
C SER A 308 39.21 0.86 -16.52
N GLY A 309 40.10 1.76 -16.79
CA GLY A 309 41.33 1.43 -17.47
C GLY A 309 41.44 1.61 -18.95
N SER A 310 42.20 2.58 -19.37
CA SER A 310 43.43 2.27 -20.10
C SER A 310 44.25 3.55 -20.29
N GLY A 311 45.48 3.46 -19.82
CA GLY A 311 46.47 4.48 -19.95
C GLY A 311 47.02 4.59 -21.39
N ARG A 312 47.53 5.77 -21.70
CA ARG A 312 48.78 5.97 -22.47
C ARG A 312 49.40 7.29 -22.20
N THR A 313 50.66 7.19 -21.89
CA THR A 313 51.69 8.16 -21.70
C THR A 313 51.93 9.02 -22.93
N ALA A 314 52.24 10.32 -22.80
CA ALA A 314 53.41 10.99 -23.37
C ALA A 314 53.44 12.45 -22.99
N GLY A 315 54.60 12.86 -22.59
CA GLY A 315 55.11 14.05 -22.01
C GLY A 315 55.30 15.28 -22.93
N PRO A 316 56.18 16.20 -22.58
CA PRO A 316 55.84 17.61 -22.47
C PRO A 316 56.49 18.49 -23.55
N ALA A 317 55.94 19.69 -23.74
CA ALA A 317 56.75 20.88 -24.19
C ALA A 317 55.91 22.16 -24.18
N GLY A 318 56.34 23.09 -23.50
CA GLY A 318 56.42 24.44 -23.25
C GLY A 318 56.21 25.45 -24.46
N PRO A 319 56.55 26.72 -24.28
CA PRO A 319 55.56 27.79 -24.04
C PRO A 319 55.56 28.83 -25.20
N GLY A 320 54.58 29.75 -25.17
CA GLY A 320 54.86 31.01 -25.86
C GLY A 320 53.68 31.74 -26.49
N HIS A 321 53.61 33.04 -26.08
CA HIS A 321 53.10 34.20 -26.81
C HIS A 321 51.60 34.37 -27.05
N ASP A 322 50.92 35.23 -26.26
CA ASP A 322 50.78 36.70 -26.39
C ASP A 322 50.17 37.23 -27.68
N HIS A 323 49.23 38.16 -27.51
CA HIS A 323 48.61 39.10 -28.44
C HIS A 323 47.15 38.89 -28.86
N GLY A 324 46.36 39.87 -28.46
CA GLY A 324 45.19 40.36 -29.15
C GLY A 324 43.99 40.51 -28.23
#